data_8a7e5fc534156db8b33caf53c95628e5
#
_entry.id   8a7e5fc534156db8b33caf53c95628e5
#
_cell.length_a   1.000
_cell.length_b   1.000
_cell.length_c   1.000
_cell.angle_alpha   90.00
_cell.angle_beta   90.00
_cell.angle_gamma   90.00
#
_symmetry.space_group_name_H-M   'P 1'
#
loop_
_entity.id
_entity.type
_entity.pdbx_description
1 polymer ?
#
loop_
_entity_poly.entity_id
_entity_poly.type
_entity_poly.pdbx_seq_one_letter_code
_entity_poly.pdbx_strand_id
1 'polypeptide(L)'
;MNTQFYLGIDIGGTKCAVMAGTEEMKILKKVSFPTETHKGPDHAINLLLNSASEVVGNIGQEGLKAIGISCGGPLDSLKGIVQSPPNLPGWDNIPIVNLFEGRFRVPVYLQNDANACALAEWKFGAGKGTQNMIFLTFGTGMGGGIIINGRLYTGTNDLAGEVGHIRLADDGPRAYGKNGSFEGFCSGTGIALIAKRIVKEKFALNQPVSFCQNIRNADRITAKDVAEAAFSGDKTAIKILEISGEFLGKGLSILIDILNPQKIVIGSIYARCRQFIEPACLEVVKREALKPAGDVCSIVPAALGEEVGDFAALSVAMV
;
A
#
# COMPACT_ATOMS: atom_id res chain seq x y z
N MET A 1 7.54 -36.87 -0.25
CA MET A 1 8.33 -35.67 0.12
C MET A 1 7.35 -34.66 0.72
N ASN A 2 7.60 -34.18 1.94
CA ASN A 2 6.72 -33.19 2.54
C ASN A 2 6.89 -31.87 1.77
N THR A 3 5.79 -31.31 1.30
CA THR A 3 5.80 -29.98 0.63
C THR A 3 6.28 -28.93 1.61
N GLN A 4 7.39 -28.26 1.30
CA GLN A 4 7.85 -27.10 2.08
C GLN A 4 7.00 -25.87 1.73
N PHE A 5 6.60 -25.13 2.74
CA PHE A 5 5.75 -23.95 2.56
C PHE A 5 5.99 -22.89 3.63
N TYR A 6 5.52 -21.69 3.34
CA TYR A 6 5.48 -20.52 4.21
C TYR A 6 4.03 -20.20 4.54
N LEU A 7 3.80 -19.61 5.70
CA LEU A 7 2.48 -19.09 6.07
C LEU A 7 2.50 -17.56 6.03
N GLY A 8 1.57 -16.97 5.31
CA GLY A 8 1.32 -15.53 5.30
C GLY A 8 0.09 -15.19 6.13
N ILE A 9 0.19 -14.17 6.95
CA ILE A 9 -0.89 -13.62 7.77
C ILE A 9 -1.08 -12.16 7.35
N ASP A 10 -2.23 -11.82 6.79
CA ASP A 10 -2.58 -10.45 6.45
C ASP A 10 -3.63 -9.92 7.44
N ILE A 11 -3.28 -8.86 8.19
CA ILE A 11 -4.11 -8.30 9.25
C ILE A 11 -4.59 -6.90 8.81
N GLY A 12 -5.81 -6.84 8.29
CA GLY A 12 -6.45 -5.59 7.92
C GLY A 12 -7.59 -5.19 8.87
N GLY A 13 -7.95 -3.92 8.88
CA GLY A 13 -9.04 -3.41 9.72
C GLY A 13 -10.43 -3.92 9.35
N THR A 14 -10.63 -4.35 8.13
CA THR A 14 -11.94 -4.88 7.65
C THR A 14 -11.92 -6.39 7.50
N LYS A 15 -10.80 -6.94 7.05
CA LYS A 15 -10.64 -8.35 6.68
C LYS A 15 -9.25 -8.82 7.07
N CYS A 16 -9.18 -10.05 7.56
CA CYS A 16 -7.93 -10.78 7.75
C CYS A 16 -7.85 -11.96 6.77
N ALA A 17 -6.63 -12.39 6.46
CA ALA A 17 -6.40 -13.58 5.67
C ALA A 17 -5.22 -14.40 6.21
N VAL A 18 -5.31 -15.71 6.07
CA VAL A 18 -4.25 -16.68 6.36
C VAL A 18 -4.04 -17.50 5.11
N MET A 19 -2.82 -17.60 4.64
CA MET A 19 -2.50 -18.33 3.42
C MET A 19 -1.20 -19.11 3.56
N ALA A 20 -1.17 -20.29 2.95
CA ALA A 20 0.04 -21.06 2.79
C ALA A 20 0.51 -20.99 1.33
N GLY A 21 1.79 -20.81 1.10
CA GLY A 21 2.38 -20.76 -0.23
C GLY A 21 3.79 -21.36 -0.28
N THR A 22 4.19 -21.80 -1.47
CA THR A 22 5.56 -22.27 -1.72
C THR A 22 6.52 -21.11 -1.94
N GLU A 23 7.81 -21.38 -2.02
CA GLU A 23 8.85 -20.39 -2.33
C GLU A 23 8.64 -19.74 -3.72
N GLU A 24 8.04 -20.47 -4.66
CA GLU A 24 7.66 -19.98 -5.99
C GLU A 24 6.32 -19.22 -6.00
N MET A 25 5.78 -18.88 -4.82
CA MET A 25 4.52 -18.15 -4.63
C MET A 25 3.26 -18.87 -5.12
N LYS A 26 3.29 -20.19 -5.23
CA LYS A 26 2.09 -20.98 -5.47
C LYS A 26 1.27 -21.06 -4.19
N ILE A 27 0.08 -20.44 -4.18
CA ILE A 27 -0.85 -20.53 -3.07
C ILE A 27 -1.39 -21.97 -2.97
N LEU A 28 -1.16 -22.61 -1.85
CA LEU A 28 -1.61 -23.96 -1.53
C LEU A 28 -3.01 -23.95 -0.88
N LYS A 29 -3.21 -23.04 0.04
CA LYS A 29 -4.50 -22.83 0.73
C LYS A 29 -4.60 -21.39 1.20
N LYS A 30 -5.81 -20.85 1.19
CA LYS A 30 -6.13 -19.52 1.72
C LYS A 30 -7.45 -19.57 2.46
N VAL A 31 -7.51 -18.93 3.62
CA VAL A 31 -8.72 -18.66 4.40
C VAL A 31 -8.77 -17.17 4.66
N SER A 32 -9.95 -16.57 4.55
CA SER A 32 -10.14 -15.17 4.87
C SER A 32 -11.47 -14.93 5.57
N PHE A 33 -11.49 -13.98 6.49
CA PHE A 33 -12.65 -13.67 7.33
C PHE A 33 -12.68 -12.18 7.69
N PRO A 34 -13.86 -11.64 8.05
CA PRO A 34 -13.98 -10.27 8.56
C PRO A 34 -13.20 -10.11 9.86
N THR A 35 -12.50 -8.99 10.02
CA THR A 35 -11.73 -8.69 11.25
C THR A 35 -12.65 -8.46 12.46
N GLU A 36 -13.86 -7.94 12.25
CA GLU A 36 -14.84 -7.64 13.29
C GLU A 36 -14.25 -6.84 14.47
N THR A 37 -13.57 -5.75 14.13
CA THR A 37 -12.82 -4.91 15.08
C THR A 37 -13.59 -4.49 16.33
N HIS A 38 -14.93 -4.41 16.24
CA HIS A 38 -15.81 -4.12 17.37
C HIS A 38 -15.83 -5.21 18.46
N LYS A 39 -15.33 -6.43 18.17
CA LYS A 39 -15.18 -7.53 19.12
C LYS A 39 -13.84 -7.54 19.86
N GLY A 40 -12.96 -6.60 19.52
CA GLY A 40 -11.63 -6.45 20.13
C GLY A 40 -10.55 -7.36 19.53
N PRO A 41 -9.27 -7.12 19.94
CA PRO A 41 -8.12 -7.82 19.40
C PRO A 41 -8.10 -9.32 19.67
N ASP A 42 -8.49 -9.75 20.87
CA ASP A 42 -8.47 -11.18 21.25
C ASP A 42 -9.35 -12.03 20.33
N HIS A 43 -10.49 -11.49 19.89
CA HIS A 43 -11.35 -12.19 18.93
C HIS A 43 -10.64 -12.42 17.59
N ALA A 44 -10.06 -11.39 17.02
CA ALA A 44 -9.36 -11.47 15.74
C ALA A 44 -8.10 -12.36 15.85
N ILE A 45 -7.31 -12.23 16.92
CA ILE A 45 -6.12 -13.03 17.17
C ILE A 45 -6.48 -14.53 17.28
N ASN A 46 -7.53 -14.87 18.02
CA ASN A 46 -8.00 -16.25 18.14
C ASN A 46 -8.43 -16.82 16.79
N LEU A 47 -9.15 -16.04 15.96
CA LEU A 47 -9.51 -16.45 14.61
C LEU A 47 -8.28 -16.68 13.73
N LEU A 48 -7.29 -15.79 13.81
CA LEU A 48 -6.03 -15.92 13.07
C LEU A 48 -5.27 -17.20 13.46
N LEU A 49 -5.09 -17.45 14.77
CA LEU A 49 -4.38 -18.63 15.28
C LEU A 49 -5.11 -19.93 14.91
N ASN A 50 -6.44 -19.96 15.01
CA ASN A 50 -7.24 -21.12 14.65
C ASN A 50 -7.20 -21.39 13.14
N SER A 51 -7.38 -20.36 12.32
CA SER A 51 -7.28 -20.48 10.86
C SER A 51 -5.88 -20.91 10.41
N ALA A 52 -4.83 -20.37 11.04
CA ALA A 52 -3.45 -20.76 10.80
C ALA A 52 -3.23 -22.25 11.17
N SER A 53 -3.74 -22.71 12.32
CA SER A 53 -3.66 -24.10 12.75
C SER A 53 -4.40 -25.04 11.77
N GLU A 54 -5.56 -24.63 11.27
CA GLU A 54 -6.31 -25.39 10.26
C GLU A 54 -5.54 -25.48 8.94
N VAL A 55 -5.01 -24.34 8.43
CA VAL A 55 -4.25 -24.32 7.18
C VAL A 55 -3.02 -25.19 7.27
N VAL A 56 -2.24 -25.06 8.36
CA VAL A 56 -1.03 -25.86 8.59
C VAL A 56 -1.37 -27.34 8.78
N GLY A 57 -2.41 -27.67 9.57
CA GLY A 57 -2.84 -29.06 9.80
C GLY A 57 -3.25 -29.78 8.52
N ASN A 58 -3.85 -29.07 7.54
CA ASN A 58 -4.22 -29.66 6.25
C ASN A 58 -3.05 -29.97 5.33
N ILE A 59 -1.90 -29.28 5.50
CA ILE A 59 -0.71 -29.43 4.63
C ILE A 59 0.34 -30.31 5.31
N GLY A 60 0.49 -30.17 6.62
CA GLY A 60 1.46 -30.87 7.47
C GLY A 60 2.46 -29.91 8.13
N GLN A 61 2.47 -29.90 9.45
CA GLN A 61 3.32 -29.00 10.28
C GLN A 61 4.81 -29.09 9.93
N GLU A 62 5.31 -30.25 9.58
CA GLU A 62 6.73 -30.50 9.29
C GLU A 62 7.24 -29.76 8.05
N GLY A 63 6.32 -29.36 7.15
CA GLY A 63 6.65 -28.57 5.94
C GLY A 63 6.73 -27.07 6.17
N LEU A 64 6.22 -26.56 7.30
CA LEU A 64 6.19 -25.13 7.60
C LEU A 64 7.60 -24.60 7.91
N LYS A 65 8.07 -23.63 7.12
CA LYS A 65 9.40 -23.02 7.26
C LYS A 65 9.40 -21.78 8.16
N ALA A 66 8.49 -20.85 7.90
CA ALA A 66 8.37 -19.61 8.62
C ALA A 66 6.98 -19.01 8.42
N ILE A 67 6.66 -18.01 9.24
CA ILE A 67 5.42 -17.23 9.18
C ILE A 67 5.76 -15.77 8.94
N GLY A 68 5.11 -15.14 7.97
CA GLY A 68 5.17 -13.69 7.74
C GLY A 68 3.84 -13.02 8.09
N ILE A 69 3.90 -11.94 8.83
CA ILE A 69 2.75 -11.15 9.23
C ILE A 69 2.85 -9.77 8.56
N SER A 70 1.83 -9.42 7.78
CA SER A 70 1.60 -8.08 7.23
C SER A 70 0.49 -7.42 8.04
N CYS A 71 0.74 -6.21 8.57
CA CYS A 71 -0.23 -5.48 9.38
C CYS A 71 -0.04 -3.97 9.17
N GLY A 72 -1.13 -3.19 9.19
CA GLY A 72 -1.01 -1.73 9.20
C GLY A 72 -0.21 -1.22 10.40
N GLY A 73 0.57 -0.15 10.20
CA GLY A 73 1.35 0.48 11.28
C GLY A 73 0.52 1.43 12.16
N PRO A 74 1.08 1.89 13.29
CA PRO A 74 2.45 1.67 13.75
C PRO A 74 2.69 0.27 14.34
N LEU A 75 3.93 -0.20 14.23
CA LEU A 75 4.39 -1.48 14.77
C LEU A 75 5.90 -1.40 15.09
N ASP A 76 6.41 -2.38 15.83
CA ASP A 76 7.85 -2.59 16.08
C ASP A 76 8.21 -3.98 15.55
N SER A 77 8.80 -4.03 14.37
CA SER A 77 9.11 -5.29 13.67
C SER A 77 10.19 -6.09 14.40
N LEU A 78 11.12 -5.43 15.08
CA LEU A 78 12.20 -6.08 15.82
C LEU A 78 11.69 -6.74 17.09
N LYS A 79 10.75 -6.10 17.80
CA LYS A 79 10.11 -6.68 18.99
C LYS A 79 8.91 -7.57 18.64
N GLY A 80 8.44 -7.54 17.40
CA GLY A 80 7.27 -8.30 16.96
C GLY A 80 5.94 -7.80 17.55
N ILE A 81 5.81 -6.48 17.73
CA ILE A 81 4.69 -5.85 18.44
C ILE A 81 3.89 -4.95 17.49
N VAL A 82 2.57 -5.10 17.47
CA VAL A 82 1.65 -4.15 16.84
C VAL A 82 1.28 -3.06 17.83
N GLN A 83 1.36 -1.78 17.41
CA GLN A 83 1.27 -0.60 18.29
C GLN A 83 0.14 0.33 17.88
N SER A 84 -1.09 0.01 18.23
CA SER A 84 -2.29 0.87 18.07
C SER A 84 -2.52 1.39 16.64
N PRO A 85 -2.59 0.52 15.60
CA PRO A 85 -2.93 0.96 14.25
C PRO A 85 -4.31 1.62 14.22
N PRO A 86 -4.50 2.74 13.50
CA PRO A 86 -5.77 3.46 13.48
C PRO A 86 -6.97 2.62 13.00
N ASN A 87 -6.71 1.64 12.14
CA ASN A 87 -7.70 0.72 11.59
C ASN A 87 -7.95 -0.54 12.44
N LEU A 88 -7.21 -0.70 13.54
CA LEU A 88 -7.31 -1.82 14.48
C LEU A 88 -7.48 -1.31 15.93
N PRO A 89 -8.65 -0.81 16.31
CA PRO A 89 -8.90 -0.28 17.65
C PRO A 89 -8.61 -1.32 18.74
N GLY A 90 -7.92 -0.90 19.79
CA GLY A 90 -7.57 -1.73 20.94
C GLY A 90 -6.35 -2.64 20.74
N TRP A 91 -5.69 -2.59 19.60
CA TRP A 91 -4.45 -3.35 19.34
C TRP A 91 -3.23 -2.65 19.97
N ASP A 92 -3.28 -2.45 21.29
CA ASP A 92 -2.27 -1.68 22.01
C ASP A 92 -1.15 -2.61 22.50
N ASN A 93 0.04 -2.52 21.87
CA ASN A 93 1.22 -3.32 22.22
C ASN A 93 0.99 -4.84 22.17
N ILE A 94 0.33 -5.34 21.13
CA ILE A 94 0.07 -6.77 20.94
C ILE A 94 1.36 -7.49 20.50
N PRO A 95 1.90 -8.45 21.28
CA PRO A 95 3.12 -9.19 20.95
C PRO A 95 2.80 -10.31 19.93
N ILE A 96 2.37 -9.93 18.73
CA ILE A 96 1.80 -10.86 17.75
C ILE A 96 2.81 -11.93 17.31
N VAL A 97 4.08 -11.60 17.17
CA VAL A 97 5.13 -12.57 16.82
C VAL A 97 5.22 -13.66 17.87
N ASN A 98 5.30 -13.29 19.16
CA ASN A 98 5.42 -14.26 20.25
C ASN A 98 4.21 -15.21 20.31
N LEU A 99 3.01 -14.73 20.00
CA LEU A 99 1.79 -15.55 19.98
C LEU A 99 1.88 -16.66 18.90
N PHE A 100 2.37 -16.31 17.71
CA PHE A 100 2.53 -17.27 16.61
C PHE A 100 3.76 -18.18 16.82
N GLU A 101 4.90 -17.69 17.30
CA GLU A 101 6.07 -18.49 17.64
C GLU A 101 5.75 -19.54 18.71
N GLY A 102 5.04 -19.13 19.76
CA GLY A 102 4.59 -20.03 20.82
C GLY A 102 3.69 -21.16 20.33
N ARG A 103 2.88 -20.89 19.31
CA ARG A 103 1.93 -21.84 18.74
C ARG A 103 2.56 -22.79 17.71
N PHE A 104 3.41 -22.26 16.80
CA PHE A 104 3.90 -23.00 15.63
C PHE A 104 5.36 -23.45 15.74
N ARG A 105 6.16 -22.83 16.62
CA ARG A 105 7.57 -23.14 16.89
C ARG A 105 8.46 -23.03 15.63
N VAL A 106 8.17 -22.05 14.79
CA VAL A 106 8.97 -21.65 13.63
C VAL A 106 9.25 -20.16 13.70
N PRO A 107 10.25 -19.63 12.95
CA PRO A 107 10.48 -18.18 12.87
C PRO A 107 9.25 -17.43 12.40
N VAL A 108 8.97 -16.28 13.02
CA VAL A 108 7.85 -15.41 12.67
C VAL A 108 8.37 -13.99 12.47
N TYR A 109 7.98 -13.37 11.37
CA TYR A 109 8.39 -12.02 11.00
C TYR A 109 7.18 -11.10 10.86
N LEU A 110 7.32 -9.85 11.29
CA LEU A 110 6.28 -8.82 11.22
C LEU A 110 6.77 -7.66 10.35
N GLN A 111 5.92 -7.18 9.44
CA GLN A 111 6.16 -5.96 8.67
C GLN A 111 4.88 -5.16 8.45
N ASN A 112 5.04 -3.85 8.21
CA ASN A 112 3.91 -3.05 7.78
C ASN A 112 3.49 -3.41 6.34
N ASP A 113 2.26 -3.09 5.99
CA ASP A 113 1.63 -3.46 4.72
C ASP A 113 2.38 -2.89 3.49
N ALA A 114 2.87 -1.66 3.55
CA ALA A 114 3.63 -1.06 2.45
C ALA A 114 5.01 -1.74 2.26
N ASN A 115 5.73 -2.03 3.35
CA ASN A 115 6.98 -2.78 3.34
C ASN A 115 6.78 -4.22 2.84
N ALA A 116 5.71 -4.88 3.27
CA ALA A 116 5.35 -6.21 2.83
C ALA A 116 5.05 -6.24 1.31
N CYS A 117 4.29 -5.27 0.80
CA CYS A 117 4.05 -5.10 -0.64
C CYS A 117 5.35 -4.80 -1.41
N ALA A 118 6.26 -3.99 -0.83
CA ALA A 118 7.57 -3.74 -1.43
C ALA A 118 8.40 -5.02 -1.58
N LEU A 119 8.43 -5.86 -0.55
CA LEU A 119 9.08 -7.17 -0.61
C LEU A 119 8.48 -8.07 -1.69
N ALA A 120 7.15 -8.11 -1.81
CA ALA A 120 6.47 -8.90 -2.82
C ALA A 120 6.80 -8.43 -4.24
N GLU A 121 6.66 -7.14 -4.52
CA GLU A 121 6.96 -6.57 -5.84
C GLU A 121 8.46 -6.67 -6.17
N TRP A 122 9.33 -6.54 -5.19
CA TRP A 122 10.78 -6.70 -5.39
C TRP A 122 11.18 -8.13 -5.72
N LYS A 123 10.64 -9.12 -5.01
CA LYS A 123 11.00 -10.53 -5.21
C LYS A 123 10.29 -11.15 -6.41
N PHE A 124 9.02 -10.84 -6.63
CA PHE A 124 8.14 -11.57 -7.54
C PHE A 124 7.45 -10.72 -8.60
N GLY A 125 7.41 -9.40 -8.43
CA GLY A 125 6.70 -8.46 -9.29
C GLY A 125 7.61 -7.57 -10.15
N ALA A 126 7.18 -6.33 -10.33
CA ALA A 126 7.83 -5.34 -11.20
C ALA A 126 9.24 -4.93 -10.73
N GLY A 127 9.57 -5.13 -9.45
CA GLY A 127 10.87 -4.83 -8.87
C GLY A 127 11.93 -5.91 -9.05
N LYS A 128 11.59 -7.05 -9.62
CA LYS A 128 12.51 -8.19 -9.75
C LYS A 128 13.82 -7.80 -10.44
N GLY A 129 14.94 -8.23 -9.83
CA GLY A 129 16.29 -7.98 -10.34
C GLY A 129 16.89 -6.63 -9.99
N THR A 130 16.17 -5.75 -9.27
CA THR A 130 16.73 -4.47 -8.79
C THR A 130 17.40 -4.62 -7.43
N GLN A 131 18.38 -3.74 -7.15
CA GLN A 131 19.01 -3.63 -5.83
C GLN A 131 18.45 -2.44 -5.03
N ASN A 132 18.00 -1.40 -5.73
CA ASN A 132 17.46 -0.19 -5.13
C ASN A 132 16.10 0.11 -5.75
N MET A 133 15.04 -0.04 -4.99
CA MET A 133 13.66 0.11 -5.44
C MET A 133 12.82 0.81 -4.38
N ILE A 134 11.85 1.57 -4.82
CA ILE A 134 10.78 2.11 -3.97
C ILE A 134 9.46 1.52 -4.46
N PHE A 135 8.67 0.99 -3.54
CA PHE A 135 7.27 0.68 -3.80
C PHE A 135 6.39 1.75 -3.18
N LEU A 136 5.37 2.19 -3.89
CA LEU A 136 4.36 3.12 -3.39
C LEU A 136 2.97 2.48 -3.46
N THR A 137 2.27 2.46 -2.34
CA THR A 137 0.83 2.25 -2.36
C THR A 137 0.17 3.53 -2.87
N PHE A 138 -0.78 3.42 -3.78
CA PHE A 138 -1.63 4.54 -4.20
C PHE A 138 -3.08 4.08 -4.09
N GLY A 139 -3.47 3.75 -2.85
CA GLY A 139 -4.79 3.24 -2.49
C GLY A 139 -5.66 4.29 -1.79
N THR A 140 -6.34 3.92 -0.71
CA THR A 140 -7.09 4.87 0.14
C THR A 140 -6.17 5.95 0.68
N GLY A 141 -4.97 5.56 1.16
CA GLY A 141 -3.86 6.43 1.53
C GLY A 141 -2.64 6.21 0.63
N MET A 142 -1.49 6.75 1.05
CA MET A 142 -0.20 6.59 0.38
C MET A 142 0.89 6.26 1.41
N GLY A 143 1.47 5.08 1.26
CA GLY A 143 2.66 4.64 1.99
C GLY A 143 3.74 4.18 1.03
N GLY A 144 4.93 3.92 1.53
CA GLY A 144 6.03 3.41 0.72
C GLY A 144 6.82 2.34 1.45
N GLY A 145 7.43 1.44 0.67
CA GLY A 145 8.45 0.51 1.14
C GLY A 145 9.72 0.70 0.33
N ILE A 146 10.85 0.65 0.99
CA ILE A 146 12.15 1.03 0.41
C ILE A 146 13.08 -0.17 0.44
N ILE A 147 13.60 -0.55 -0.71
CA ILE A 147 14.67 -1.55 -0.86
C ILE A 147 15.96 -0.83 -1.19
N ILE A 148 17.00 -1.04 -0.38
CA ILE A 148 18.36 -0.47 -0.57
C ILE A 148 19.37 -1.61 -0.53
N ASN A 149 20.21 -1.71 -1.55
CA ASN A 149 21.24 -2.74 -1.68
C ASN A 149 20.67 -4.16 -1.50
N GLY A 150 19.50 -4.42 -2.07
CA GLY A 150 18.85 -5.72 -2.00
C GLY A 150 18.30 -6.07 -0.60
N ARG A 151 17.98 -5.08 0.23
CA ARG A 151 17.40 -5.26 1.56
C ARG A 151 16.31 -4.25 1.84
N LEU A 152 15.28 -4.67 2.56
CA LEU A 152 14.26 -3.77 3.07
C LEU A 152 14.87 -2.79 4.06
N TYR A 153 14.61 -1.51 3.88
CA TYR A 153 15.01 -0.44 4.79
C TYR A 153 13.80 0.06 5.58
N THR A 154 13.77 -0.23 6.87
CA THR A 154 12.66 0.14 7.76
C THR A 154 12.93 1.41 8.57
N GLY A 155 14.18 1.90 8.57
CA GLY A 155 14.59 3.05 9.38
C GLY A 155 14.83 2.67 10.85
N THR A 156 14.85 3.70 11.70
CA THR A 156 15.18 3.54 13.14
C THR A 156 14.07 2.88 13.96
N ASN A 157 12.82 3.10 13.57
CA ASN A 157 11.61 2.71 14.31
C ASN A 157 10.47 2.28 13.38
N ASP A 158 10.80 1.61 12.29
CA ASP A 158 9.87 1.10 11.27
C ASP A 158 9.02 2.17 10.55
N LEU A 159 9.44 3.44 10.59
CA LEU A 159 8.74 4.55 9.93
C LEU A 159 9.44 5.05 8.65
N ALA A 160 10.44 4.32 8.12
CA ALA A 160 10.94 4.62 6.79
C ALA A 160 9.84 4.33 5.74
N GLY A 161 9.75 5.19 4.73
CA GLY A 161 8.71 5.04 3.70
C GLY A 161 7.41 5.81 3.97
N GLU A 162 7.32 6.59 5.04
CA GLU A 162 6.19 7.49 5.34
C GLU A 162 6.13 8.69 4.39
N VAL A 163 6.26 8.41 3.09
CA VAL A 163 6.35 9.43 2.01
C VAL A 163 5.07 10.26 1.89
N GLY A 164 3.93 9.71 2.26
CA GLY A 164 2.65 10.41 2.26
C GLY A 164 2.65 11.68 3.12
N HIS A 165 3.53 11.74 4.12
CA HIS A 165 3.72 12.90 4.99
C HIS A 165 4.56 14.04 4.37
N ILE A 166 5.24 13.84 3.25
CA ILE A 166 6.02 14.91 2.58
C ILE A 166 5.07 16.04 2.17
N ARG A 167 5.41 17.28 2.53
CA ARG A 167 4.66 18.45 2.07
C ARG A 167 5.12 18.83 0.66
N LEU A 168 4.21 18.84 -0.30
CA LEU A 168 4.47 19.19 -1.70
C LEU A 168 3.98 20.59 -2.08
N ALA A 169 3.08 21.18 -1.27
CA ALA A 169 2.56 22.52 -1.46
C ALA A 169 2.09 23.13 -0.12
N ASP A 170 2.03 24.45 -0.05
CA ASP A 170 1.54 25.18 1.14
C ASP A 170 0.03 25.02 1.32
N ASP A 171 -0.70 24.95 0.20
CA ASP A 171 -2.14 24.71 0.15
C ASP A 171 -2.47 23.43 -0.61
N GLY A 172 -3.67 22.90 -0.39
CA GLY A 172 -4.14 21.69 -1.05
C GLY A 172 -4.99 20.80 -0.14
N PRO A 173 -5.30 19.57 -0.58
CA PRO A 173 -6.07 18.63 0.21
C PRO A 173 -5.40 18.36 1.56
N ARG A 174 -6.24 18.23 2.60
CA ARG A 174 -5.76 17.97 3.97
C ARG A 174 -5.69 16.47 4.24
N ALA A 175 -4.49 16.00 4.56
CA ALA A 175 -4.25 14.65 5.06
C ALA A 175 -3.25 14.70 6.22
N TYR A 176 -3.31 13.77 7.15
CA TYR A 176 -2.45 13.73 8.34
C TYR A 176 -2.39 15.08 9.10
N GLY A 177 -3.51 15.77 9.20
CA GLY A 177 -3.60 17.03 9.93
C GLY A 177 -2.97 18.24 9.25
N LYS A 178 -2.40 18.12 8.04
CA LYS A 178 -1.77 19.22 7.28
C LYS A 178 -2.28 19.31 5.85
N ASN A 179 -2.21 20.52 5.27
CA ASN A 179 -2.55 20.75 3.87
C ASN A 179 -1.35 20.43 2.97
N GLY A 180 -1.64 20.07 1.72
CA GLY A 180 -0.63 19.97 0.67
C GLY A 180 0.36 18.84 0.82
N SER A 181 0.02 17.76 1.55
CA SER A 181 0.86 16.58 1.67
C SER A 181 0.81 15.72 0.40
N PHE A 182 1.82 14.87 0.23
CA PHE A 182 1.88 13.94 -0.89
C PHE A 182 0.64 13.03 -0.93
N GLU A 183 0.25 12.42 0.20
CA GLU A 183 -0.99 11.66 0.29
C GLU A 183 -2.23 12.52 -0.01
N GLY A 184 -2.24 13.79 0.41
CA GLY A 184 -3.36 14.71 0.14
C GLY A 184 -3.63 14.88 -1.35
N PHE A 185 -2.61 14.78 -2.20
CA PHE A 185 -2.77 14.84 -3.65
C PHE A 185 -2.84 13.48 -4.32
N CYS A 186 -2.12 12.48 -3.79
CA CYS A 186 -1.82 11.22 -4.46
C CYS A 186 -2.35 10.01 -3.69
N SER A 187 -3.63 10.06 -3.33
CA SER A 187 -4.38 8.93 -2.75
C SER A 187 -5.82 8.97 -3.21
N GLY A 188 -6.57 7.90 -2.98
CA GLY A 188 -8.00 7.88 -3.29
C GLY A 188 -8.77 8.92 -2.50
N THR A 189 -8.43 9.11 -1.23
CA THR A 189 -8.98 10.20 -0.40
C THR A 189 -8.61 11.57 -0.96
N GLY A 190 -7.34 11.73 -1.37
CA GLY A 190 -6.84 12.98 -1.94
C GLY A 190 -7.52 13.35 -3.26
N ILE A 191 -7.61 12.42 -4.20
CA ILE A 191 -8.34 12.60 -5.48
C ILE A 191 -9.79 13.00 -5.22
N ALA A 192 -10.47 12.34 -4.27
CA ALA A 192 -11.83 12.71 -3.90
C ALA A 192 -11.93 14.15 -3.34
N LEU A 193 -10.98 14.58 -2.52
CA LEU A 193 -10.94 15.95 -1.98
C LEU A 193 -10.71 16.99 -3.07
N ILE A 194 -9.81 16.74 -4.02
CA ILE A 194 -9.59 17.59 -5.19
C ILE A 194 -10.89 17.70 -5.99
N ALA A 195 -11.54 16.56 -6.25
CA ALA A 195 -12.79 16.49 -6.99
C ALA A 195 -13.90 17.30 -6.31
N LYS A 196 -14.09 17.13 -5.00
CA LYS A 196 -15.09 17.87 -4.21
C LYS A 196 -14.90 19.39 -4.30
N ARG A 197 -13.64 19.86 -4.23
CA ARG A 197 -13.32 21.28 -4.37
C ARG A 197 -13.66 21.77 -5.77
N ILE A 198 -13.16 21.12 -6.82
CA ILE A 198 -13.37 21.53 -8.23
C ILE A 198 -14.85 21.50 -8.58
N VAL A 199 -15.59 20.48 -8.15
CA VAL A 199 -17.02 20.36 -8.39
C VAL A 199 -17.77 21.53 -7.75
N LYS A 200 -17.47 21.91 -6.49
CA LYS A 200 -18.09 23.06 -5.83
C LYS A 200 -17.80 24.37 -6.58
N GLU A 201 -16.57 24.59 -7.03
CA GLU A 201 -16.19 25.75 -7.87
C GLU A 201 -16.97 25.77 -9.19
N LYS A 202 -17.09 24.62 -9.85
CA LYS A 202 -17.85 24.48 -11.11
C LYS A 202 -19.34 24.79 -10.93
N PHE A 203 -19.96 24.27 -9.87
CA PHE A 203 -21.37 24.57 -9.56
C PHE A 203 -21.61 26.07 -9.29
N ALA A 204 -20.67 26.72 -8.61
CA ALA A 204 -20.75 28.20 -8.38
C ALA A 204 -20.72 28.99 -9.71
N LEU A 205 -20.12 28.40 -10.77
CA LEU A 205 -20.08 28.99 -12.12
C LEU A 205 -21.21 28.49 -13.04
N ASN A 206 -22.20 27.77 -12.52
CA ASN A 206 -23.26 27.10 -13.29
C ASN A 206 -22.74 26.14 -14.37
N GLN A 207 -21.62 25.43 -14.08
CA GLN A 207 -20.98 24.45 -14.96
C GLN A 207 -21.07 23.05 -14.32
N PRO A 208 -22.17 22.31 -14.50
CA PRO A 208 -22.29 20.98 -13.91
C PRO A 208 -21.27 20.00 -14.52
N VAL A 209 -20.91 18.98 -13.75
CA VAL A 209 -20.02 17.91 -14.18
C VAL A 209 -20.81 16.60 -14.31
N SER A 210 -20.37 15.68 -15.17
CA SER A 210 -21.12 14.46 -15.49
C SER A 210 -21.27 13.53 -14.28
N PHE A 211 -20.25 13.44 -13.42
CA PHE A 211 -20.20 12.56 -12.26
C PHE A 211 -20.79 13.17 -10.97
N CYS A 212 -21.37 14.40 -11.04
CA CYS A 212 -22.08 15.01 -9.92
C CYS A 212 -23.20 15.91 -10.45
N GLN A 213 -24.41 15.40 -10.49
CA GLN A 213 -25.59 16.11 -11.00
C GLN A 213 -26.17 17.13 -9.99
N ASN A 214 -25.88 16.97 -8.70
CA ASN A 214 -26.41 17.83 -7.64
C ASN A 214 -25.32 18.17 -6.63
N ILE A 215 -25.16 19.46 -6.33
CA ILE A 215 -24.15 19.94 -5.37
C ILE A 215 -24.25 19.28 -3.99
N ARG A 216 -25.44 18.86 -3.56
CA ARG A 216 -25.64 18.13 -2.30
C ARG A 216 -24.93 16.77 -2.26
N ASN A 217 -24.59 16.22 -3.43
CA ASN A 217 -23.88 14.97 -3.55
C ASN A 217 -22.35 15.18 -3.67
N ALA A 218 -21.87 16.41 -3.77
CA ALA A 218 -20.45 16.70 -3.93
C ALA A 218 -19.58 16.05 -2.83
N ASP A 219 -20.06 16.03 -1.58
CA ASP A 219 -19.30 15.44 -0.47
C ASP A 219 -19.25 13.90 -0.48
N ARG A 220 -20.01 13.23 -1.35
CA ARG A 220 -20.01 11.77 -1.53
C ARG A 220 -19.10 11.29 -2.65
N ILE A 221 -18.53 12.22 -3.44
CA ILE A 221 -17.65 11.88 -4.56
C ILE A 221 -16.45 11.08 -4.07
N THR A 222 -16.16 9.99 -4.76
CA THR A 222 -15.02 9.10 -4.52
C THR A 222 -14.02 9.16 -5.68
N ALA A 223 -12.80 8.66 -5.48
CA ALA A 223 -11.85 8.52 -6.57
C ALA A 223 -12.34 7.57 -7.69
N LYS A 224 -13.20 6.62 -7.35
CA LYS A 224 -13.82 5.70 -8.31
C LYS A 224 -14.75 6.46 -9.26
N ASP A 225 -15.60 7.35 -8.74
CA ASP A 225 -16.50 8.17 -9.57
C ASP A 225 -15.71 9.06 -10.53
N VAL A 226 -14.58 9.63 -10.08
CA VAL A 226 -13.66 10.42 -10.91
C VAL A 226 -13.05 9.54 -12.01
N ALA A 227 -12.57 8.35 -11.67
CA ALA A 227 -11.97 7.43 -12.63
C ALA A 227 -12.99 7.00 -13.70
N GLU A 228 -14.19 6.58 -13.33
CA GLU A 228 -15.26 6.18 -14.26
C GLU A 228 -15.65 7.34 -15.20
N ALA A 229 -15.75 8.55 -14.69
CA ALA A 229 -16.02 9.74 -15.50
C ALA A 229 -14.87 10.07 -16.46
N ALA A 230 -13.62 9.94 -16.01
CA ALA A 230 -12.44 10.14 -16.87
C ALA A 230 -12.39 9.13 -18.02
N PHE A 231 -12.65 7.85 -17.73
CA PHE A 231 -12.76 6.82 -18.77
C PHE A 231 -13.92 7.06 -19.76
N SER A 232 -14.98 7.76 -19.30
CA SER A 232 -16.09 8.21 -20.15
C SER A 232 -15.79 9.51 -20.90
N GLY A 233 -14.59 10.07 -20.76
CA GLY A 233 -14.15 11.27 -21.48
C GLY A 233 -14.50 12.62 -20.82
N ASP A 234 -14.93 12.62 -19.54
CA ASP A 234 -15.20 13.87 -18.81
C ASP A 234 -13.91 14.66 -18.57
N LYS A 235 -13.82 15.83 -19.18
CA LYS A 235 -12.62 16.69 -19.11
C LYS A 235 -12.28 17.16 -17.70
N THR A 236 -13.29 17.33 -16.84
CA THR A 236 -13.06 17.74 -15.44
C THR A 236 -12.45 16.60 -14.65
N ALA A 237 -12.98 15.40 -14.83
CA ALA A 237 -12.44 14.20 -14.19
C ALA A 237 -11.00 13.89 -14.65
N ILE A 238 -10.72 14.02 -15.96
CA ILE A 238 -9.37 13.90 -16.51
C ILE A 238 -8.45 14.92 -15.85
N LYS A 239 -8.85 16.20 -15.78
CA LYS A 239 -8.03 17.26 -15.16
C LYS A 239 -7.74 16.99 -13.67
N ILE A 240 -8.69 16.39 -12.94
CA ILE A 240 -8.47 16.00 -11.53
C ILE A 240 -7.35 14.95 -11.43
N LEU A 241 -7.35 13.95 -12.31
CA LEU A 241 -6.31 12.92 -12.34
C LEU A 241 -4.96 13.46 -12.82
N GLU A 242 -4.94 14.40 -13.77
CA GLU A 242 -3.72 15.12 -14.18
C GLU A 242 -3.11 15.91 -13.03
N ILE A 243 -3.93 16.63 -12.22
CA ILE A 243 -3.44 17.33 -11.02
C ILE A 243 -2.77 16.35 -10.07
N SER A 244 -3.39 15.20 -9.82
CA SER A 244 -2.78 14.16 -9.00
C SER A 244 -1.46 13.66 -9.62
N GLY A 245 -1.40 13.52 -10.95
CA GLY A 245 -0.19 13.18 -11.70
C GLY A 245 0.93 14.21 -11.56
N GLU A 246 0.61 15.50 -11.65
CA GLU A 246 1.58 16.58 -11.45
C GLU A 246 2.21 16.51 -10.04
N PHE A 247 1.41 16.30 -9.01
CA PHE A 247 1.92 16.16 -7.63
C PHE A 247 2.63 14.83 -7.39
N LEU A 248 2.20 13.76 -8.04
CA LEU A 248 2.95 12.50 -8.05
C LEU A 248 4.35 12.75 -8.59
N GLY A 249 4.50 13.41 -9.73
CA GLY A 249 5.79 13.75 -10.32
C GLY A 249 6.68 14.55 -9.36
N LYS A 250 6.15 15.55 -8.65
CA LYS A 250 6.91 16.30 -7.64
C LYS A 250 7.42 15.39 -6.50
N GLY A 251 6.55 14.54 -5.96
CA GLY A 251 6.94 13.61 -4.91
C GLY A 251 7.99 12.60 -5.39
N LEU A 252 7.82 12.06 -6.60
CA LEU A 252 8.78 11.12 -7.17
C LEU A 252 10.14 11.78 -7.43
N SER A 253 10.17 13.03 -7.90
CA SER A 253 11.44 13.77 -8.10
C SER A 253 12.23 13.89 -6.79
N ILE A 254 11.56 14.20 -5.68
CA ILE A 254 12.21 14.23 -4.36
C ILE A 254 12.79 12.86 -4.00
N LEU A 255 12.04 11.78 -4.22
CA LEU A 255 12.50 10.43 -3.90
C LEU A 255 13.66 9.99 -4.82
N ILE A 256 13.61 10.35 -6.10
CA ILE A 256 14.67 10.08 -7.07
C ILE A 256 15.97 10.78 -6.64
N ASP A 257 15.89 12.05 -6.28
CA ASP A 257 17.08 12.85 -5.92
C ASP A 257 17.69 12.45 -4.58
N ILE A 258 16.87 11.96 -3.62
CA ILE A 258 17.35 11.54 -2.31
C ILE A 258 17.90 10.10 -2.31
N LEU A 259 17.18 9.16 -2.98
CA LEU A 259 17.45 7.74 -2.86
C LEU A 259 18.08 7.12 -4.11
N ASN A 260 18.04 7.82 -5.24
CA ASN A 260 18.58 7.39 -6.55
C ASN A 260 18.23 5.92 -6.88
N PRO A 261 16.92 5.56 -6.89
CA PRO A 261 16.52 4.18 -7.10
C PRO A 261 16.61 3.80 -8.58
N GLN A 262 16.80 2.50 -8.84
CA GLN A 262 16.69 1.95 -10.20
C GLN A 262 15.24 1.89 -10.67
N LYS A 263 14.30 1.79 -9.72
CA LYS A 263 12.88 1.62 -10.04
C LYS A 263 11.97 2.18 -8.95
N ILE A 264 10.89 2.83 -9.36
CA ILE A 264 9.75 3.14 -8.50
C ILE A 264 8.55 2.35 -9.03
N VAL A 265 8.01 1.47 -8.19
CA VAL A 265 6.84 0.63 -8.50
C VAL A 265 5.62 1.23 -7.81
N ILE A 266 4.54 1.51 -8.53
CA ILE A 266 3.36 2.19 -7.99
C ILE A 266 2.12 1.32 -8.19
N GLY A 267 1.43 1.01 -7.08
CA GLY A 267 0.26 0.14 -7.07
C GLY A 267 -1.08 0.86 -7.25
N SER A 268 -2.11 0.05 -7.21
CA SER A 268 -3.51 0.45 -7.01
C SER A 268 -4.06 1.46 -8.03
N ILE A 269 -4.44 2.69 -7.61
CA ILE A 269 -5.08 3.70 -8.46
C ILE A 269 -4.17 4.10 -9.63
N TYR A 270 -2.87 4.24 -9.40
CA TYR A 270 -1.93 4.56 -10.48
C TYR A 270 -1.99 3.52 -11.60
N ALA A 271 -1.94 2.25 -11.28
CA ALA A 271 -2.00 1.17 -12.28
C ALA A 271 -3.32 1.20 -13.07
N ARG A 272 -4.45 1.44 -12.39
CA ARG A 272 -5.78 1.51 -13.02
C ARG A 272 -6.01 2.77 -13.87
N CYS A 273 -5.49 3.91 -13.42
CA CYS A 273 -5.71 5.22 -14.07
C CYS A 273 -4.46 5.74 -14.79
N ARG A 274 -3.52 4.85 -15.12
CA ARG A 274 -2.20 5.17 -15.66
C ARG A 274 -2.23 6.18 -16.79
N GLN A 275 -3.10 5.96 -17.78
CA GLN A 275 -3.20 6.81 -18.97
C GLN A 275 -3.50 8.28 -18.67
N PHE A 276 -4.11 8.60 -17.53
CA PHE A 276 -4.45 9.97 -17.13
C PHE A 276 -3.42 10.58 -16.16
N ILE A 277 -2.78 9.74 -15.33
CA ILE A 277 -1.87 10.19 -14.26
C ILE A 277 -0.43 10.26 -14.77
N GLU A 278 0.02 9.23 -15.49
CA GLU A 278 1.43 9.06 -15.87
C GLU A 278 1.97 10.19 -16.78
N PRO A 279 1.28 10.69 -17.80
CA PRO A 279 1.83 11.72 -18.66
C PRO A 279 2.23 12.98 -17.90
N ALA A 280 1.34 13.51 -17.05
CA ALA A 280 1.61 14.67 -16.22
C ALA A 280 2.73 14.40 -15.18
N CYS A 281 2.74 13.21 -14.62
CA CYS A 281 3.78 12.77 -13.68
C CYS A 281 5.17 12.78 -14.34
N LEU A 282 5.33 12.13 -15.48
CA LEU A 282 6.62 12.01 -16.17
C LEU A 282 7.13 13.37 -16.69
N GLU A 283 6.25 14.27 -17.10
CA GLU A 283 6.62 15.63 -17.48
C GLU A 283 7.25 16.39 -16.30
N VAL A 284 6.63 16.28 -15.11
CA VAL A 284 7.18 16.89 -13.90
C VAL A 284 8.50 16.25 -13.49
N VAL A 285 8.60 14.92 -13.48
CA VAL A 285 9.87 14.22 -13.16
C VAL A 285 10.99 14.65 -14.09
N LYS A 286 10.73 14.76 -15.38
CA LYS A 286 11.73 15.21 -16.37
C LYS A 286 12.23 16.64 -16.11
N ARG A 287 11.37 17.49 -15.56
CA ARG A 287 11.69 18.90 -15.27
C ARG A 287 12.35 19.08 -13.92
N GLU A 288 11.93 18.34 -12.90
CA GLU A 288 12.28 18.59 -11.50
C GLU A 288 13.43 17.69 -10.99
N ALA A 289 13.49 16.43 -11.41
CA ALA A 289 14.52 15.51 -10.93
C ALA A 289 15.89 15.82 -11.55
N LEU A 290 16.95 15.61 -10.77
CA LEU A 290 18.32 15.70 -11.27
C LEU A 290 18.48 14.72 -12.45
N LYS A 291 18.79 15.26 -13.64
CA LYS A 291 18.76 14.48 -14.87
C LYS A 291 19.50 13.13 -14.81
N PRO A 292 20.77 13.01 -14.31
CA PRO A 292 21.44 11.71 -14.21
C PRO A 292 20.72 10.71 -13.27
N ALA A 293 20.04 11.19 -12.21
CA ALA A 293 19.28 10.35 -11.30
C ALA A 293 17.96 9.90 -11.95
N GLY A 294 17.27 10.80 -12.67
CA GLY A 294 16.07 10.49 -13.42
C GLY A 294 16.30 9.50 -14.58
N ASP A 295 17.44 9.63 -15.29
CA ASP A 295 17.79 8.77 -16.43
C ASP A 295 17.98 7.28 -16.06
N VAL A 296 18.33 6.98 -14.80
CA VAL A 296 18.52 5.59 -14.33
C VAL A 296 17.31 5.02 -13.60
N CYS A 297 16.30 5.85 -13.33
CA CYS A 297 15.10 5.46 -12.59
C CYS A 297 13.93 5.16 -13.55
N SER A 298 13.39 3.95 -13.52
CA SER A 298 12.16 3.63 -14.24
C SER A 298 10.94 3.69 -13.29
N ILE A 299 9.87 4.36 -13.72
CA ILE A 299 8.59 4.43 -13.01
C ILE A 299 7.63 3.48 -13.68
N VAL A 300 7.12 2.50 -12.94
CA VAL A 300 6.30 1.41 -13.50
C VAL A 300 5.10 1.08 -12.61
N PRO A 301 4.00 0.58 -13.16
CA PRO A 301 2.92 0.04 -12.35
C PRO A 301 3.35 -1.26 -11.66
N ALA A 302 2.74 -1.53 -10.51
CA ALA A 302 2.85 -2.81 -9.80
C ALA A 302 2.37 -3.96 -10.69
N ALA A 303 3.09 -5.09 -10.65
CA ALA A 303 2.81 -6.25 -11.50
C ALA A 303 1.91 -7.29 -10.81
N LEU A 304 1.91 -7.35 -9.47
CA LEU A 304 1.14 -8.36 -8.72
C LEU A 304 -0.36 -8.02 -8.59
N GLY A 305 -0.78 -6.81 -8.98
CA GLY A 305 -2.17 -6.42 -9.06
C GLY A 305 -2.94 -6.60 -7.74
N GLU A 306 -4.11 -7.21 -7.81
CA GLU A 306 -4.99 -7.44 -6.63
C GLU A 306 -4.46 -8.55 -5.70
N GLU A 307 -3.54 -9.38 -6.17
CA GLU A 307 -2.94 -10.48 -5.37
C GLU A 307 -1.77 -9.99 -4.50
N VAL A 308 -1.36 -8.72 -4.63
CA VAL A 308 -0.22 -8.17 -3.91
C VAL A 308 -0.31 -8.37 -2.39
N GLY A 309 -1.50 -8.28 -1.79
CA GLY A 309 -1.70 -8.51 -0.35
C GLY A 309 -1.35 -9.92 0.09
N ASP A 310 -1.70 -10.93 -0.71
CA ASP A 310 -1.37 -12.33 -0.43
C ASP A 310 0.14 -12.57 -0.53
N PHE A 311 0.73 -12.09 -1.61
CA PHE A 311 2.18 -12.19 -1.81
C PHE A 311 2.97 -11.37 -0.79
N ALA A 312 2.41 -10.25 -0.32
CA ALA A 312 3.03 -9.40 0.70
C ALA A 312 3.29 -10.18 1.99
N ALA A 313 2.26 -10.77 2.58
CA ALA A 313 2.40 -11.55 3.82
C ALA A 313 3.34 -12.74 3.66
N LEU A 314 3.27 -13.49 2.54
CA LEU A 314 4.19 -14.58 2.25
C LEU A 314 5.63 -14.10 2.06
N SER A 315 5.84 -12.94 1.39
CA SER A 315 7.17 -12.38 1.16
C SER A 315 7.88 -11.98 2.46
N VAL A 316 7.12 -11.61 3.50
CA VAL A 316 7.64 -11.34 4.85
C VAL A 316 8.18 -12.62 5.49
N ALA A 317 7.59 -13.79 5.25
CA ALA A 317 8.09 -15.06 5.75
C ALA A 317 9.41 -15.53 5.09
N MET A 318 9.77 -14.94 3.96
CA MET A 318 10.91 -15.35 3.13
C MET A 318 12.11 -14.38 3.23
N VAL A 319 12.15 -13.52 4.27
CA VAL A 319 13.20 -12.48 4.47
C VAL A 319 14.50 -13.11 4.97
#